data_ef575910a43ae9d52aaa3dc0ee2f250f
#
_entry.id   ef575910a43ae9d52aaa3dc0ee2f250f
#
_cell.length_a   1.000
_cell.length_b   1.000
_cell.length_c   1.000
_cell.angle_alpha   90.00
_cell.angle_beta   90.00
_cell.angle_gamma   90.00
#
_symmetry.space_group_name_H-M   'P 1'
#
loop_
_entity.id
_entity.type
_entity.pdbx_description
1 polymer ?
#
loop_
_entity_poly.entity_id
_entity_poly.type
_entity_poly.pdbx_seq_one_letter_code
_entity_poly.pdbx_strand_id
1 'polypeptide(L)'
;MVNKEVKNLSRSELITDFVKTNPNYYIDQFQKIGSKPTFSFSFNIYAAILGPIWFGMRNIWNWALTFLIIETFSVVQIIRGLFGNITKDAIQKIEQVQSTIAFRNKQLEAAITNNPDKVDVYKRNIKSLEDAMQGYINEVDRIEASAIWITIFGILSLILVKIIQGVLANSKLEKRYSEWLSDKTISPGMKTRNYILSTVFASVIMFFSVVHYSFPGLINIMNEFPTHPDIRLNSIAWVETIFNYAVLKGDALFTAITIGIRSVLDFLELLFVKTPWIVIITTIVTLTGLSAGPRAAIYSAGFLAYMGFLGFWVKAMTTLALLGTA
;
A
#
# COMPACT_ATOMS: atom_id res chain seq x y z
N MET A 1 34.49 -29.22 -5.95
CA MET A 1 34.35 -30.29 -6.99
C MET A 1 33.11 -30.17 -7.87
N VAL A 2 32.24 -29.15 -7.71
CA VAL A 2 30.98 -29.00 -8.46
C VAL A 2 31.13 -28.34 -9.84
N ASN A 3 32.29 -27.73 -10.13
CA ASN A 3 32.48 -26.88 -11.33
C ASN A 3 33.03 -27.61 -12.60
N LYS A 4 33.28 -28.92 -12.55
CA LYS A 4 33.84 -29.66 -13.70
C LYS A 4 32.80 -30.39 -14.56
N GLU A 5 31.63 -30.74 -14.04
CA GLU A 5 30.59 -31.48 -14.80
C GLU A 5 29.69 -30.60 -15.67
N VAL A 6 29.52 -29.33 -15.36
CA VAL A 6 28.63 -28.41 -16.10
C VAL A 6 29.20 -27.98 -17.46
N LYS A 7 30.47 -28.20 -17.71
CA LYS A 7 31.17 -27.72 -18.92
C LYS A 7 30.87 -28.51 -20.19
N ASN A 8 30.23 -29.67 -20.12
CA ASN A 8 29.99 -30.56 -21.27
C ASN A 8 28.50 -30.83 -21.59
N LEU A 9 27.54 -30.16 -20.91
CA LEU A 9 26.12 -30.34 -21.21
C LEU A 9 25.72 -29.54 -22.45
N SER A 10 25.00 -30.17 -23.38
CA SER A 10 24.40 -29.48 -24.50
C SER A 10 23.39 -28.44 -24.07
N ARG A 11 23.12 -27.42 -24.91
CA ARG A 11 22.11 -26.37 -24.59
C ARG A 11 20.75 -26.97 -24.30
N SER A 12 20.37 -28.06 -24.99
CA SER A 12 19.09 -28.76 -24.76
C SER A 12 19.03 -29.43 -23.39
N GLU A 13 20.10 -30.04 -22.92
CA GLU A 13 20.18 -30.65 -21.58
C GLU A 13 20.12 -29.59 -20.49
N LEU A 14 20.78 -28.44 -20.67
CA LEU A 14 20.69 -27.32 -19.72
C LEU A 14 19.28 -26.74 -19.62
N ILE A 15 18.56 -26.60 -20.75
CA ILE A 15 17.16 -26.17 -20.75
C ILE A 15 16.30 -27.20 -20.05
N THR A 16 16.50 -28.50 -20.32
CA THR A 16 15.76 -29.60 -19.67
C THR A 16 15.94 -29.58 -18.15
N ASP A 17 17.18 -29.41 -17.69
CA ASP A 17 17.48 -29.30 -16.26
C ASP A 17 16.84 -28.07 -15.61
N PHE A 18 16.78 -26.96 -16.31
CA PHE A 18 16.19 -25.71 -15.83
C PHE A 18 14.65 -25.80 -15.75
N VAL A 19 13.98 -26.21 -16.84
CA VAL A 19 12.50 -26.13 -16.93
C VAL A 19 11.79 -27.28 -16.25
N LYS A 20 12.41 -28.46 -16.13
CA LYS A 20 11.90 -29.69 -15.51
C LYS A 20 10.62 -30.27 -16.14
N THR A 21 9.81 -29.46 -16.80
CA THR A 21 8.54 -29.88 -17.43
C THR A 21 8.44 -29.39 -18.85
N ASN A 22 7.96 -30.24 -19.76
CA ASN A 22 7.78 -29.97 -21.18
C ASN A 22 9.03 -29.37 -21.87
N PRO A 23 10.22 -30.00 -21.74
CA PRO A 23 11.47 -29.42 -22.20
C PRO A 23 11.50 -29.13 -23.70
N ASN A 24 10.93 -29.99 -24.54
CA ASN A 24 10.92 -29.82 -25.99
C ASN A 24 10.24 -28.53 -26.42
N TYR A 25 9.10 -28.19 -25.80
CA TYR A 25 8.43 -26.92 -26.03
C TYR A 25 9.33 -25.72 -25.72
N TYR A 26 10.02 -25.74 -24.58
CA TYR A 26 10.87 -24.64 -24.18
C TYR A 26 12.18 -24.54 -24.96
N ILE A 27 12.72 -25.65 -25.43
CA ILE A 27 13.88 -25.64 -26.34
C ILE A 27 13.53 -24.84 -27.59
N ASP A 28 12.38 -25.14 -28.23
CA ASP A 28 11.93 -24.44 -29.43
C ASP A 28 11.64 -22.96 -29.16
N GLN A 29 10.94 -22.64 -28.04
CA GLN A 29 10.60 -21.28 -27.70
C GLN A 29 11.85 -20.43 -27.36
N PHE A 30 12.81 -20.95 -26.61
CA PHE A 30 14.03 -20.25 -26.25
C PHE A 30 14.95 -20.04 -27.45
N GLN A 31 14.96 -20.99 -28.39
CA GLN A 31 15.65 -20.82 -29.66
C GLN A 31 15.03 -19.70 -30.50
N LYS A 32 13.68 -19.70 -30.60
CA LYS A 32 12.93 -18.66 -31.32
C LYS A 32 13.12 -17.27 -30.72
N ILE A 33 13.12 -17.14 -29.39
CA ILE A 33 13.30 -15.87 -28.68
C ILE A 33 14.74 -15.40 -28.80
N GLY A 34 15.74 -16.28 -28.56
CA GLY A 34 17.16 -15.92 -28.58
C GLY A 34 17.70 -15.66 -29.99
N SER A 35 17.01 -16.05 -31.06
CA SER A 35 17.43 -15.81 -32.43
C SER A 35 17.13 -14.41 -32.97
N LYS A 36 16.31 -13.63 -32.25
CA LYS A 36 15.88 -12.29 -32.67
C LYS A 36 16.32 -11.22 -31.67
N PRO A 37 16.92 -10.12 -32.13
CA PRO A 37 17.30 -9.01 -31.25
C PRO A 37 16.06 -8.19 -30.78
N THR A 38 14.93 -8.35 -31.43
CA THR A 38 13.65 -7.68 -31.12
C THR A 38 12.66 -8.66 -30.49
N PHE A 39 11.56 -8.15 -30.00
CA PHE A 39 10.47 -8.96 -29.42
C PHE A 39 10.03 -10.07 -30.38
N SER A 40 10.08 -11.31 -29.92
CA SER A 40 9.57 -12.47 -30.64
C SER A 40 8.25 -12.92 -30.02
N PHE A 41 7.16 -12.85 -30.77
CA PHE A 41 5.87 -13.31 -30.31
C PHE A 41 5.91 -14.80 -29.98
N SER A 42 5.51 -15.12 -28.78
CA SER A 42 5.38 -16.49 -28.26
C SER A 42 4.21 -16.51 -27.28
N PHE A 43 3.41 -17.56 -27.33
CA PHE A 43 2.24 -17.68 -26.46
C PHE A 43 2.31 -18.97 -25.66
N ASN A 44 2.19 -18.86 -24.33
CA ASN A 44 2.17 -19.99 -23.43
C ASN A 44 0.78 -20.18 -22.83
N ILE A 45 0.06 -21.18 -23.32
CA ILE A 45 -1.32 -21.44 -22.90
C ILE A 45 -1.42 -21.83 -21.42
N TYR A 46 -0.42 -22.56 -20.88
CA TYR A 46 -0.39 -22.91 -19.47
C TYR A 46 -0.21 -21.70 -18.56
N ALA A 47 0.60 -20.74 -18.99
CA ALA A 47 0.75 -19.48 -18.28
C ALA A 47 -0.51 -18.62 -18.34
N ALA A 48 -1.21 -18.62 -19.48
CA ALA A 48 -2.48 -17.92 -19.61
C ALA A 48 -3.57 -18.53 -18.69
N ILE A 49 -3.65 -19.87 -18.59
CA ILE A 49 -4.64 -20.54 -17.74
C ILE A 49 -4.29 -20.43 -16.27
N LEU A 50 -3.07 -20.83 -15.86
CA LEU A 50 -2.64 -20.88 -14.46
C LEU A 50 -2.27 -19.49 -13.90
N GLY A 51 -2.00 -18.53 -14.77
CA GLY A 51 -1.75 -17.14 -14.39
C GLY A 51 -0.65 -16.98 -13.34
N PRO A 52 -0.94 -16.31 -12.23
CA PRO A 52 0.02 -16.04 -11.17
C PRO A 52 0.72 -17.27 -10.63
N ILE A 53 0.02 -18.39 -10.57
CA ILE A 53 0.55 -19.68 -10.08
C ILE A 53 1.68 -20.15 -11.02
N TRP A 54 1.49 -20.03 -12.36
CA TRP A 54 2.53 -20.40 -13.31
C TRP A 54 3.81 -19.56 -13.12
N PHE A 55 3.69 -18.24 -12.95
CA PHE A 55 4.83 -17.37 -12.72
C PHE A 55 5.52 -17.65 -11.38
N GLY A 56 4.74 -17.89 -10.33
CA GLY A 56 5.27 -18.22 -9.00
C GLY A 56 6.03 -19.55 -8.98
N MET A 57 5.48 -20.63 -9.58
CA MET A 57 6.14 -21.92 -9.66
C MET A 57 7.45 -21.88 -10.46
N ARG A 58 7.56 -20.95 -11.43
CA ARG A 58 8.76 -20.67 -12.23
C ARG A 58 9.73 -19.71 -11.54
N ASN A 59 9.48 -19.35 -10.28
CA ASN A 59 10.29 -18.43 -9.48
C ASN A 59 10.39 -17.01 -10.07
N ILE A 60 9.34 -16.56 -10.75
CA ILE A 60 9.21 -15.24 -11.35
C ILE A 60 8.20 -14.43 -10.49
N TRP A 61 8.53 -14.25 -9.21
CA TRP A 61 7.62 -13.73 -8.20
C TRP A 61 7.13 -12.30 -8.47
N ASN A 62 7.95 -11.43 -9.06
CA ASN A 62 7.54 -10.06 -9.40
C ASN A 62 6.31 -10.07 -10.31
N TRP A 63 6.34 -10.89 -11.36
CA TRP A 63 5.21 -11.02 -12.28
C TRP A 63 4.06 -11.83 -11.68
N ALA A 64 4.37 -12.83 -10.86
CA ALA A 64 3.35 -13.59 -10.14
C ALA A 64 2.48 -12.67 -9.25
N LEU A 65 3.09 -11.80 -8.46
CA LEU A 65 2.39 -10.86 -7.59
C LEU A 65 1.62 -9.81 -8.38
N THR A 66 2.24 -9.22 -9.42
CA THR A 66 1.56 -8.24 -10.28
C THR A 66 0.30 -8.83 -10.91
N PHE A 67 0.41 -10.01 -11.50
CA PHE A 67 -0.73 -10.67 -12.13
C PHE A 67 -1.76 -11.15 -11.11
N LEU A 68 -1.34 -11.55 -9.90
CA LEU A 68 -2.27 -11.93 -8.85
C LEU A 68 -3.17 -10.76 -8.45
N ILE A 69 -2.64 -9.57 -8.32
CA ILE A 69 -3.41 -8.37 -7.98
C ILE A 69 -4.44 -8.08 -9.09
N ILE A 70 -4.00 -8.04 -10.36
CA ILE A 70 -4.87 -7.70 -11.48
C ILE A 70 -5.95 -8.77 -11.69
N GLU A 71 -5.57 -10.04 -11.58
CA GLU A 71 -6.48 -11.17 -11.76
C GLU A 71 -7.51 -11.25 -10.62
N THR A 72 -7.06 -11.06 -9.38
CA THR A 72 -7.95 -10.97 -8.21
C THR A 72 -8.93 -9.82 -8.36
N PHE A 73 -8.45 -8.63 -8.76
CA PHE A 73 -9.32 -7.49 -9.03
C PHE A 73 -10.37 -7.82 -10.09
N SER A 74 -9.97 -8.43 -11.21
CA SER A 74 -10.89 -8.81 -12.29
C SER A 74 -11.95 -9.80 -11.80
N VAL A 75 -11.56 -10.84 -11.06
CA VAL A 75 -12.47 -11.84 -10.50
C VAL A 75 -13.43 -11.21 -9.49
N VAL A 76 -12.93 -10.31 -8.62
CA VAL A 76 -13.78 -9.55 -7.68
C VAL A 76 -14.84 -8.76 -8.43
N GLN A 77 -14.50 -8.05 -9.52
CA GLN A 77 -15.49 -7.30 -10.29
C GLN A 77 -16.55 -8.21 -10.90
N ILE A 78 -16.17 -9.37 -11.45
CA ILE A 78 -17.11 -10.35 -12.01
C ILE A 78 -18.07 -10.85 -10.91
N ILE A 79 -17.53 -11.35 -9.81
CA ILE A 79 -18.33 -11.92 -8.72
C ILE A 79 -19.21 -10.85 -8.07
N ARG A 80 -18.65 -9.64 -7.84
CA ARG A 80 -19.38 -8.51 -7.28
C ARG A 80 -20.55 -8.07 -8.16
N GLY A 81 -20.34 -8.02 -9.49
CA GLY A 81 -21.39 -7.64 -10.41
C GLY A 81 -22.47 -8.69 -10.63
N LEU A 82 -22.13 -10.02 -10.54
CA LEU A 82 -23.09 -11.10 -10.74
C LEU A 82 -23.82 -11.51 -9.45
N PHE A 83 -23.12 -11.55 -8.33
CA PHE A 83 -23.60 -12.17 -7.09
C PHE A 83 -23.39 -11.27 -5.87
N GLY A 84 -22.66 -10.17 -6.02
CA GLY A 84 -22.29 -9.30 -4.91
C GLY A 84 -23.48 -8.51 -4.37
N ASN A 85 -23.45 -8.23 -3.06
CA ASN A 85 -24.46 -7.40 -2.41
C ASN A 85 -24.07 -5.91 -2.51
N ILE A 86 -24.07 -5.39 -3.75
CA ILE A 86 -23.58 -4.03 -4.06
C ILE A 86 -24.52 -2.92 -3.57
N THR A 87 -25.79 -3.26 -3.30
CA THR A 87 -26.81 -2.31 -2.83
C THR A 87 -26.99 -2.31 -1.31
N LYS A 88 -26.28 -3.17 -0.59
CA LYS A 88 -26.46 -3.38 0.86
C LYS A 88 -26.41 -2.08 1.66
N ASP A 89 -25.41 -1.24 1.42
CA ASP A 89 -25.22 0.00 2.17
C ASP A 89 -26.34 1.00 1.89
N ALA A 90 -26.81 1.08 0.64
CA ALA A 90 -27.93 1.94 0.26
C ALA A 90 -29.24 1.43 0.86
N ILE A 91 -29.47 0.11 0.87
CA ILE A 91 -30.65 -0.51 1.50
C ILE A 91 -30.64 -0.28 3.02
N GLN A 92 -29.51 -0.40 3.69
CA GLN A 92 -29.40 -0.10 5.12
C GLN A 92 -29.74 1.36 5.44
N LYS A 93 -29.32 2.31 4.59
CA LYS A 93 -29.70 3.72 4.73
C LYS A 93 -31.19 3.92 4.56
N ILE A 94 -31.83 3.24 3.60
CA ILE A 94 -33.29 3.28 3.42
C ILE A 94 -33.99 2.78 4.68
N GLU A 95 -33.58 1.65 5.25
CA GLU A 95 -34.16 1.09 6.49
C GLU A 95 -34.00 2.05 7.68
N GLN A 96 -32.82 2.69 7.82
CA GLN A 96 -32.59 3.69 8.88
C GLN A 96 -33.48 4.93 8.72
N VAL A 97 -33.61 5.45 7.49
CA VAL A 97 -34.48 6.59 7.22
C VAL A 97 -35.95 6.21 7.45
N GLN A 98 -36.37 5.03 7.02
CA GLN A 98 -37.71 4.53 7.21
C GLN A 98 -38.09 4.41 8.70
N SER A 99 -37.17 3.87 9.52
CA SER A 99 -37.34 3.80 10.97
C SER A 99 -37.46 5.20 11.60
N THR A 100 -36.66 6.15 11.08
CA THR A 100 -36.70 7.55 11.54
C THR A 100 -38.01 8.23 11.15
N ILE A 101 -38.53 8.01 9.94
CA ILE A 101 -39.83 8.50 9.49
C ILE A 101 -40.93 7.94 10.40
N ALA A 102 -40.93 6.65 10.70
CA ALA A 102 -41.89 6.03 11.59
C ALA A 102 -41.88 6.65 12.99
N PHE A 103 -40.70 6.94 13.53
CA PHE A 103 -40.54 7.64 14.80
C PHE A 103 -41.07 9.08 14.74
N ARG A 104 -40.79 9.84 13.67
CA ARG A 104 -41.30 11.21 13.50
C ARG A 104 -42.81 11.26 13.30
N ASN A 105 -43.41 10.28 12.63
CA ASN A 105 -44.86 10.18 12.51
C ASN A 105 -45.53 10.02 13.86
N LYS A 106 -45.01 9.18 14.77
CA LYS A 106 -45.51 9.08 16.16
C LYS A 106 -45.40 10.41 16.91
N GLN A 107 -44.31 11.15 16.71
CA GLN A 107 -44.13 12.48 17.29
C GLN A 107 -45.13 13.50 16.71
N LEU A 108 -45.44 13.42 15.43
CA LEU A 108 -46.44 14.26 14.76
C LEU A 108 -47.83 13.99 15.32
N GLU A 109 -48.24 12.72 15.46
CA GLU A 109 -49.52 12.33 16.07
C GLU A 109 -49.67 12.89 17.49
N ALA A 110 -48.62 12.74 18.31
CA ALA A 110 -48.61 13.30 19.66
C ALA A 110 -48.66 14.84 19.67
N ALA A 111 -48.02 15.50 18.70
CA ALA A 111 -48.00 16.96 18.59
C ALA A 111 -49.35 17.54 18.15
N ILE A 112 -50.11 16.86 17.30
CA ILE A 112 -51.47 17.27 16.90
C ILE A 112 -52.37 17.45 18.13
N THR A 113 -52.20 16.57 19.13
CA THR A 113 -53.04 16.60 20.33
C THR A 113 -52.50 17.56 21.41
N ASN A 114 -51.16 17.60 21.61
CA ASN A 114 -50.55 18.23 22.77
C ASN A 114 -49.76 19.51 22.48
N ASN A 115 -49.36 19.77 21.20
CA ASN A 115 -48.46 20.88 20.88
C ASN A 115 -48.57 21.33 19.40
N PRO A 116 -49.68 22.04 19.03
CA PRO A 116 -50.01 22.39 17.65
C PRO A 116 -48.91 23.19 16.93
N ASP A 117 -48.14 24.01 17.63
CA ASP A 117 -47.07 24.85 17.06
C ASP A 117 -45.91 24.04 16.44
N LYS A 118 -45.76 22.78 16.86
CA LYS A 118 -44.71 21.90 16.34
C LYS A 118 -45.11 21.03 15.14
N VAL A 119 -46.39 21.01 14.81
CA VAL A 119 -46.93 20.16 13.74
C VAL A 119 -46.24 20.45 12.39
N ASP A 120 -46.10 21.71 12.03
CA ASP A 120 -45.47 22.08 10.75
C ASP A 120 -43.98 21.78 10.70
N VAL A 121 -43.30 21.80 11.84
CA VAL A 121 -41.90 21.39 11.94
C VAL A 121 -41.73 19.89 11.68
N TYR A 122 -42.59 19.07 12.31
CA TYR A 122 -42.57 17.62 12.10
C TYR A 122 -42.93 17.24 10.66
N LYS A 123 -43.93 17.88 10.06
CA LYS A 123 -44.32 17.66 8.66
C LYS A 123 -43.14 17.96 7.69
N ARG A 124 -42.46 19.10 7.89
CA ARG A 124 -41.31 19.46 7.09
C ARG A 124 -40.14 18.46 7.24
N ASN A 125 -39.88 18.02 8.48
CA ASN A 125 -38.87 17.02 8.75
C ASN A 125 -39.19 15.66 8.10
N ILE A 126 -40.45 15.21 8.18
CA ILE A 126 -40.89 13.97 7.52
C ILE A 126 -40.72 14.09 6.00
N LYS A 127 -41.17 15.19 5.41
CA LYS A 127 -41.00 15.40 3.97
C LYS A 127 -39.51 15.37 3.53
N SER A 128 -38.63 16.03 4.29
CA SER A 128 -37.20 16.01 4.01
C SER A 128 -36.60 14.61 4.10
N LEU A 129 -37.08 13.77 5.03
CA LEU A 129 -36.67 12.38 5.17
C LEU A 129 -37.23 11.51 4.02
N GLU A 130 -38.46 11.75 3.57
CA GLU A 130 -39.04 11.09 2.39
C GLU A 130 -38.29 11.42 1.12
N ASP A 131 -37.92 12.69 0.92
CA ASP A 131 -37.10 13.13 -0.21
C ASP A 131 -35.70 12.47 -0.18
N ALA A 132 -35.09 12.36 1.00
CA ALA A 132 -33.83 11.65 1.19
C ALA A 132 -33.97 10.14 0.91
N MET A 133 -35.05 9.51 1.37
CA MET A 133 -35.33 8.10 1.10
C MET A 133 -35.48 7.84 -0.39
N GLN A 134 -36.22 8.71 -1.11
CA GLN A 134 -36.33 8.61 -2.58
C GLN A 134 -34.97 8.74 -3.28
N GLY A 135 -34.09 9.60 -2.74
CA GLY A 135 -32.70 9.71 -3.23
C GLY A 135 -31.94 8.39 -3.11
N TYR A 136 -32.06 7.69 -1.98
CA TYR A 136 -31.43 6.38 -1.78
C TYR A 136 -32.05 5.27 -2.65
N ILE A 137 -33.37 5.29 -2.89
CA ILE A 137 -34.04 4.36 -3.82
C ILE A 137 -33.46 4.54 -5.23
N ASN A 138 -33.38 5.78 -5.71
CA ASN A 138 -32.80 6.08 -7.01
C ASN A 138 -31.30 5.68 -7.08
N GLU A 139 -30.57 5.75 -5.95
CA GLU A 139 -29.19 5.28 -5.87
C GLU A 139 -29.12 3.76 -6.00
N VAL A 140 -30.01 3.00 -5.38
CA VAL A 140 -30.12 1.53 -5.54
C VAL A 140 -30.33 1.17 -7.00
N ASP A 141 -31.33 1.78 -7.67
CA ASP A 141 -31.62 1.52 -9.09
C ASP A 141 -30.41 1.79 -9.99
N ARG A 142 -29.69 2.89 -9.71
CA ARG A 142 -28.46 3.23 -10.45
C ARG A 142 -27.33 2.21 -10.22
N ILE A 143 -27.16 1.75 -8.98
CA ILE A 143 -26.15 0.74 -8.62
C ILE A 143 -26.49 -0.58 -9.31
N GLU A 144 -27.74 -1.03 -9.29
CA GLU A 144 -28.19 -2.24 -9.96
C GLU A 144 -27.98 -2.16 -11.46
N ALA A 145 -28.33 -1.05 -12.09
CA ALA A 145 -28.08 -0.82 -13.51
C ALA A 145 -26.58 -0.85 -13.86
N SER A 146 -25.70 -0.50 -12.92
CA SER A 146 -24.24 -0.54 -13.11
C SER A 146 -23.63 -1.94 -12.97
N ALA A 147 -24.33 -2.90 -12.35
CA ALA A 147 -23.81 -4.24 -12.06
C ALA A 147 -23.34 -4.98 -13.32
N ILE A 148 -24.10 -4.87 -14.42
CA ILE A 148 -23.75 -5.50 -15.68
C ILE A 148 -22.44 -4.90 -16.26
N TRP A 149 -22.24 -3.59 -16.14
CA TRP A 149 -21.03 -2.93 -16.63
C TRP A 149 -19.81 -3.29 -15.80
N ILE A 150 -19.97 -3.44 -14.48
CA ILE A 150 -18.93 -3.95 -13.57
C ILE A 150 -18.52 -5.36 -13.98
N THR A 151 -19.49 -6.21 -14.25
CA THR A 151 -19.25 -7.60 -14.71
C THR A 151 -18.52 -7.63 -16.05
N ILE A 152 -19.00 -6.87 -17.05
CA ILE A 152 -18.38 -6.80 -18.39
C ILE A 152 -16.93 -6.30 -18.26
N PHE A 153 -16.70 -5.26 -17.49
CA PHE A 153 -15.36 -4.73 -17.23
C PHE A 153 -14.45 -5.79 -16.60
N GLY A 154 -14.95 -6.52 -15.60
CA GLY A 154 -14.22 -7.61 -14.96
C GLY A 154 -13.84 -8.72 -15.95
N ILE A 155 -14.77 -9.15 -16.82
CA ILE A 155 -14.53 -10.18 -17.84
C ILE A 155 -13.49 -9.69 -18.87
N LEU A 156 -13.63 -8.48 -19.39
CA LEU A 156 -12.68 -7.93 -20.36
C LEU A 156 -11.29 -7.78 -19.75
N SER A 157 -11.20 -7.30 -18.51
CA SER A 157 -9.94 -7.20 -17.75
C SER A 157 -9.30 -8.56 -17.54
N LEU A 158 -10.09 -9.60 -17.19
CA LEU A 158 -9.61 -10.96 -17.00
C LEU A 158 -9.08 -11.55 -18.33
N ILE A 159 -9.79 -11.39 -19.41
CA ILE A 159 -9.34 -11.84 -20.74
C ILE A 159 -8.03 -11.16 -21.12
N LEU A 160 -7.96 -9.86 -20.96
CA LEU A 160 -6.76 -9.08 -21.30
C LEU A 160 -5.54 -9.55 -20.48
N VAL A 161 -5.70 -9.70 -19.16
CA VAL A 161 -4.59 -10.15 -18.32
C VAL A 161 -4.14 -11.58 -18.68
N LYS A 162 -5.08 -12.49 -19.00
CA LYS A 162 -4.77 -13.85 -19.46
C LYS A 162 -3.96 -13.85 -20.76
N ILE A 163 -4.31 -12.99 -21.71
CA ILE A 163 -3.54 -12.83 -22.95
C ILE A 163 -2.12 -12.31 -22.65
N ILE A 164 -2.00 -11.26 -21.83
CA ILE A 164 -0.70 -10.70 -21.45
C ILE A 164 0.17 -11.74 -20.74
N GLN A 165 -0.39 -12.53 -19.84
CA GLN A 165 0.31 -13.63 -19.16
C GLN A 165 0.85 -14.65 -20.17
N GLY A 166 0.03 -15.08 -21.11
CA GLY A 166 0.44 -16.02 -22.15
C GLY A 166 1.59 -15.48 -23.03
N VAL A 167 1.51 -14.22 -23.42
CA VAL A 167 2.51 -13.57 -24.29
C VAL A 167 3.84 -13.34 -23.56
N LEU A 168 3.80 -12.90 -22.31
CA LEU A 168 5.03 -12.56 -21.57
C LEU A 168 5.74 -13.80 -20.99
N ALA A 169 5.04 -14.88 -20.76
CA ALA A 169 5.53 -16.04 -20.03
C ALA A 169 6.89 -16.59 -20.54
N ASN A 170 6.97 -16.91 -21.81
CA ASN A 170 8.16 -17.54 -22.38
C ASN A 170 9.37 -16.57 -22.39
N SER A 171 9.14 -15.30 -22.70
CA SER A 171 10.19 -14.28 -22.67
C SER A 171 10.73 -14.06 -21.26
N LYS A 172 9.86 -14.01 -20.25
CA LYS A 172 10.29 -13.84 -18.84
C LYS A 172 11.00 -15.09 -18.32
N LEU A 173 10.57 -16.28 -18.76
CA LEU A 173 11.22 -17.54 -18.38
C LEU A 173 12.58 -17.69 -19.07
N GLU A 174 12.72 -17.27 -20.31
CA GLU A 174 14.00 -17.27 -21.04
C GLU A 174 15.00 -16.31 -20.38
N LYS A 175 14.56 -15.10 -19.99
CA LYS A 175 15.39 -14.18 -19.23
C LYS A 175 15.89 -14.82 -17.93
N ARG A 176 15.00 -15.50 -17.20
CA ARG A 176 15.34 -16.23 -15.96
C ARG A 176 16.31 -17.37 -16.21
N TYR A 177 16.19 -18.06 -17.34
CA TYR A 177 17.14 -19.09 -17.78
C TYR A 177 18.52 -18.51 -18.05
N SER A 178 18.60 -17.36 -18.70
CA SER A 178 19.86 -16.67 -18.97
C SER A 178 20.55 -16.21 -17.67
N GLU A 179 19.81 -15.71 -16.70
CA GLU A 179 20.30 -15.39 -15.34
C GLU A 179 20.84 -16.65 -14.62
N TRP A 180 20.11 -17.77 -14.70
CA TRP A 180 20.54 -19.04 -14.11
C TRP A 180 21.76 -19.64 -14.79
N LEU A 181 21.97 -19.40 -16.08
CA LEU A 181 23.21 -19.82 -16.79
C LEU A 181 24.42 -19.06 -16.29
N SER A 182 24.28 -17.76 -16.02
CA SER A 182 25.36 -16.91 -15.53
C SER A 182 25.69 -17.14 -14.06
N ASP A 183 24.65 -17.43 -13.24
CA ASP A 183 24.77 -17.66 -11.80
C ASP A 183 24.00 -18.91 -11.36
N LYS A 184 24.72 -20.00 -11.13
CA LYS A 184 24.13 -21.29 -10.69
C LYS A 184 23.66 -21.30 -9.23
N THR A 185 23.89 -20.26 -8.47
CA THR A 185 23.32 -20.10 -7.12
C THR A 185 21.83 -19.78 -7.19
N ILE A 186 21.38 -19.20 -8.31
CA ILE A 186 19.97 -18.95 -8.61
C ILE A 186 19.24 -20.28 -8.77
N SER A 187 18.04 -20.37 -8.17
CA SER A 187 17.26 -21.60 -8.28
C SER A 187 16.75 -21.86 -9.71
N PRO A 188 16.71 -23.12 -10.16
CA PRO A 188 16.17 -23.50 -11.45
C PRO A 188 14.71 -23.06 -11.63
N GLY A 189 14.27 -23.05 -12.88
CA GLY A 189 12.98 -22.50 -13.29
C GLY A 189 11.73 -23.26 -12.83
N MET A 190 11.88 -24.31 -12.02
CA MET A 190 10.75 -24.98 -11.37
C MET A 190 11.17 -25.67 -10.08
N LYS A 191 10.39 -25.42 -9.02
CA LYS A 191 10.50 -26.13 -7.73
C LYS A 191 9.10 -26.45 -7.20
N THR A 192 8.89 -27.70 -6.72
CA THR A 192 7.62 -28.13 -6.13
C THR A 192 7.19 -27.24 -4.97
N ARG A 193 8.15 -26.78 -4.13
CA ARG A 193 7.86 -25.85 -3.05
C ARG A 193 7.25 -24.54 -3.55
N ASN A 194 7.78 -23.97 -4.63
CA ASN A 194 7.26 -22.72 -5.20
C ASN A 194 5.87 -22.92 -5.82
N TYR A 195 5.61 -24.08 -6.40
CA TYR A 195 4.27 -24.43 -6.89
C TYR A 195 3.24 -24.45 -5.75
N ILE A 196 3.54 -25.16 -4.66
CA ILE A 196 2.66 -25.23 -3.48
C ILE A 196 2.46 -23.83 -2.90
N LEU A 197 3.55 -23.08 -2.68
CA LEU A 197 3.47 -21.72 -2.11
C LEU A 197 2.66 -20.78 -2.99
N SER A 198 2.89 -20.78 -4.30
CA SER A 198 2.15 -19.88 -5.21
C SER A 198 0.67 -20.26 -5.33
N THR A 199 0.35 -21.57 -5.27
CA THR A 199 -1.03 -22.03 -5.30
C THR A 199 -1.77 -21.64 -4.02
N VAL A 200 -1.20 -21.95 -2.85
CA VAL A 200 -1.81 -21.60 -1.56
C VAL A 200 -1.96 -20.08 -1.43
N PHE A 201 -0.92 -19.33 -1.74
CA PHE A 201 -0.90 -17.87 -1.64
C PHE A 201 -1.93 -17.22 -2.57
N ALA A 202 -1.98 -17.64 -3.84
CA ALA A 202 -2.95 -17.14 -4.80
C ALA A 202 -4.39 -17.49 -4.40
N SER A 203 -4.64 -18.73 -3.94
CA SER A 203 -5.97 -19.18 -3.52
C SER A 203 -6.44 -18.41 -2.28
N VAL A 204 -5.59 -18.22 -1.29
CA VAL A 204 -5.93 -17.50 -0.06
C VAL A 204 -6.26 -16.02 -0.38
N ILE A 205 -5.39 -15.34 -1.12
CA ILE A 205 -5.62 -13.92 -1.47
C ILE A 205 -6.89 -13.77 -2.30
N MET A 206 -7.08 -14.61 -3.33
CA MET A 206 -8.25 -14.53 -4.19
C MET A 206 -9.53 -14.80 -3.42
N PHE A 207 -9.56 -15.86 -2.60
CA PHE A 207 -10.74 -16.24 -1.81
C PHE A 207 -11.13 -15.11 -0.83
N PHE A 208 -10.20 -14.63 -0.01
CA PHE A 208 -10.51 -13.61 0.97
C PHE A 208 -10.86 -12.27 0.33
N SER A 209 -10.20 -11.90 -0.77
CA SER A 209 -10.55 -10.70 -1.52
C SER A 209 -11.96 -10.78 -2.12
N VAL A 210 -12.31 -11.90 -2.75
CA VAL A 210 -13.66 -12.11 -3.31
C VAL A 210 -14.71 -12.03 -2.22
N VAL A 211 -14.50 -12.72 -1.09
CA VAL A 211 -15.47 -12.71 0.02
C VAL A 211 -15.64 -11.30 0.60
N HIS A 212 -14.53 -10.61 0.86
CA HIS A 212 -14.59 -9.28 1.46
C HIS A 212 -15.27 -8.23 0.56
N TYR A 213 -14.88 -8.16 -0.72
CA TYR A 213 -15.36 -7.12 -1.62
C TYR A 213 -16.69 -7.42 -2.30
N SER A 214 -17.04 -8.70 -2.48
CA SER A 214 -18.30 -9.08 -3.13
C SER A 214 -19.44 -9.32 -2.12
N PHE A 215 -19.11 -9.72 -0.89
CA PHE A 215 -20.08 -10.06 0.15
C PHE A 215 -19.74 -9.36 1.47
N PRO A 216 -19.85 -8.02 1.53
CA PRO A 216 -19.47 -7.26 2.72
C PRO A 216 -20.29 -7.72 3.94
N GLY A 217 -19.58 -8.00 5.05
CA GLY A 217 -20.18 -8.47 6.30
C GLY A 217 -20.53 -9.96 6.35
N LEU A 218 -20.18 -10.78 5.34
CA LEU A 218 -20.34 -12.23 5.40
C LEU A 218 -19.45 -12.87 6.50
N ILE A 219 -18.24 -12.35 6.65
CA ILE A 219 -17.28 -12.81 7.68
C ILE A 219 -16.81 -11.58 8.46
N ASN A 220 -17.41 -11.33 9.62
CA ASN A 220 -17.14 -10.13 10.42
C ASN A 220 -15.66 -10.02 10.87
N ILE A 221 -15.01 -11.15 11.15
CA ILE A 221 -13.59 -11.17 11.54
C ILE A 221 -12.64 -10.61 10.46
N MET A 222 -13.09 -10.51 9.21
CA MET A 222 -12.29 -9.91 8.13
C MET A 222 -12.32 -8.39 8.13
N ASN A 223 -13.33 -7.78 8.74
CA ASN A 223 -13.47 -6.33 8.78
C ASN A 223 -12.66 -5.70 9.90
N GLU A 224 -12.52 -6.43 11.01
CA GLU A 224 -11.77 -5.97 12.18
C GLU A 224 -10.80 -7.05 12.64
N PHE A 225 -9.57 -6.64 12.93
CA PHE A 225 -8.60 -7.56 13.52
C PHE A 225 -9.13 -8.03 14.88
N PRO A 226 -9.16 -9.35 15.16
CA PRO A 226 -9.71 -9.87 16.40
C PRO A 226 -8.85 -9.40 17.59
N THR A 227 -9.33 -8.33 18.22
CA THR A 227 -8.70 -7.80 19.44
C THR A 227 -9.33 -8.43 20.66
N HIS A 228 -8.52 -9.10 21.47
CA HIS A 228 -8.95 -9.58 22.78
C HIS A 228 -8.60 -8.52 23.83
N PRO A 229 -9.61 -7.94 24.56
CA PRO A 229 -9.35 -6.89 25.54
C PRO A 229 -8.28 -7.25 26.57
N ASP A 230 -8.30 -8.49 27.07
CA ASP A 230 -7.35 -8.96 28.07
C ASP A 230 -5.93 -9.08 27.54
N ILE A 231 -5.75 -9.55 26.29
CA ILE A 231 -4.43 -9.61 25.64
C ILE A 231 -3.87 -8.19 25.44
N ARG A 232 -4.73 -7.26 25.03
CA ARG A 232 -4.34 -5.86 24.87
C ARG A 232 -3.92 -5.23 26.18
N LEU A 233 -4.73 -5.37 27.22
CA LEU A 233 -4.46 -4.79 28.53
C LEU A 233 -3.20 -5.41 29.17
N ASN A 234 -3.04 -6.73 29.10
CA ASN A 234 -1.86 -7.41 29.62
C ASN A 234 -0.59 -7.03 28.83
N SER A 235 -0.69 -6.86 27.52
CA SER A 235 0.45 -6.41 26.68
C SER A 235 0.86 -4.98 27.02
N ILE A 236 -0.12 -4.08 27.25
CA ILE A 236 0.15 -2.71 27.68
C ILE A 236 0.83 -2.71 29.04
N ALA A 237 0.27 -3.43 30.02
CA ALA A 237 0.84 -3.53 31.38
C ALA A 237 2.27 -4.12 31.36
N TRP A 238 2.53 -5.09 30.51
CA TRP A 238 3.86 -5.66 30.34
C TRP A 238 4.85 -4.65 29.74
N VAL A 239 4.45 -3.93 28.68
CA VAL A 239 5.27 -2.88 28.09
C VAL A 239 5.52 -1.75 29.07
N GLU A 240 4.50 -1.30 29.82
CA GLU A 240 4.64 -0.29 30.87
C GLU A 240 5.61 -0.76 31.97
N THR A 241 5.56 -2.00 32.37
CA THR A 241 6.47 -2.56 33.38
C THR A 241 7.91 -2.52 32.90
N ILE A 242 8.17 -2.96 31.66
CA ILE A 242 9.51 -2.93 31.07
C ILE A 242 9.98 -1.49 30.92
N PHE A 243 9.12 -0.61 30.43
CA PHE A 243 9.46 0.81 30.23
C PHE A 243 9.78 1.48 31.57
N ASN A 244 8.94 1.31 32.58
CA ASN A 244 9.18 1.85 33.92
C ASN A 244 10.46 1.29 34.55
N TYR A 245 10.73 0.00 34.37
CA TYR A 245 11.99 -0.59 34.83
C TYR A 245 13.20 0.04 34.11
N ALA A 246 13.11 0.20 32.80
CA ALA A 246 14.18 0.83 32.01
C ALA A 246 14.40 2.29 32.40
N VAL A 247 13.31 3.04 32.62
CA VAL A 247 13.38 4.45 33.09
C VAL A 247 14.00 4.51 34.49
N LEU A 248 13.53 3.71 35.45
CA LEU A 248 14.04 3.71 36.81
C LEU A 248 15.52 3.32 36.89
N LYS A 249 15.94 2.33 36.11
CA LYS A 249 17.35 1.89 36.06
C LYS A 249 18.24 2.80 35.20
N GLY A 250 17.62 3.43 34.20
CA GLY A 250 18.31 4.34 33.28
C GLY A 250 18.29 5.80 33.69
N ASP A 251 17.61 6.17 34.77
CA ASP A 251 17.37 7.56 35.16
C ASP A 251 18.67 8.38 35.22
N ALA A 252 19.70 7.87 35.85
CA ALA A 252 21.01 8.53 35.91
C ALA A 252 21.63 8.73 34.52
N LEU A 253 21.49 7.75 33.63
CA LEU A 253 22.00 7.83 32.26
C LEU A 253 21.18 8.81 31.42
N PHE A 254 19.86 8.74 31.49
CA PHE A 254 18.98 9.68 30.78
C PHE A 254 19.15 11.11 31.27
N THR A 255 19.30 11.30 32.57
CA THR A 255 19.59 12.62 33.17
C THR A 255 20.96 13.14 32.71
N ALA A 256 22.00 12.30 32.70
CA ALA A 256 23.32 12.71 32.21
C ALA A 256 23.30 13.10 30.72
N ILE A 257 22.60 12.32 29.89
CA ILE A 257 22.41 12.63 28.45
C ILE A 257 21.63 13.94 28.28
N THR A 258 20.57 14.12 29.03
CA THR A 258 19.74 15.35 28.98
C THR A 258 20.57 16.59 29.41
N ILE A 259 21.34 16.48 30.48
CA ILE A 259 22.23 17.55 30.94
C ILE A 259 23.31 17.80 29.87
N GLY A 260 23.89 16.78 29.29
CA GLY A 260 24.89 16.90 28.24
C GLY A 260 24.34 17.66 27.02
N ILE A 261 23.18 17.22 26.49
CA ILE A 261 22.52 17.87 25.36
C ILE A 261 22.16 19.33 25.70
N ARG A 262 21.61 19.55 26.88
CA ARG A 262 21.27 20.90 27.35
C ARG A 262 22.48 21.80 27.45
N SER A 263 23.59 21.30 27.97
CA SER A 263 24.84 22.06 28.06
C SER A 263 25.38 22.45 26.69
N VAL A 264 25.29 21.55 25.70
CA VAL A 264 25.67 21.87 24.31
C VAL A 264 24.74 22.92 23.72
N LEU A 265 23.42 22.77 23.94
CA LEU A 265 22.43 23.73 23.46
C LEU A 265 22.64 25.11 24.10
N ASP A 266 22.81 25.17 25.40
CA ASP A 266 23.06 26.43 26.14
C ASP A 266 24.35 27.13 25.64
N PHE A 267 25.39 26.35 25.34
CA PHE A 267 26.62 26.87 24.74
C PHE A 267 26.38 27.41 23.32
N LEU A 268 25.67 26.69 22.47
CA LEU A 268 25.36 27.14 21.12
C LEU A 268 24.40 28.34 21.12
N GLU A 269 23.45 28.37 22.03
CA GLU A 269 22.58 29.54 22.22
C GLU A 269 23.37 30.77 22.63
N LEU A 270 24.31 30.63 23.57
CA LEU A 270 25.22 31.70 23.93
C LEU A 270 26.03 32.17 22.73
N LEU A 271 26.53 31.26 21.92
CA LEU A 271 27.36 31.57 20.76
C LEU A 271 26.57 32.25 19.64
N PHE A 272 25.32 31.81 19.36
CA PHE A 272 24.53 32.32 18.23
C PHE A 272 23.56 33.45 18.61
N VAL A 273 22.94 33.39 19.79
CA VAL A 273 21.91 34.37 20.20
C VAL A 273 22.48 35.53 20.96
N LYS A 274 23.44 35.29 21.86
CA LYS A 274 24.01 36.34 22.73
C LYS A 274 25.22 37.02 22.12
N THR A 275 25.81 36.48 21.06
CA THR A 275 26.89 37.15 20.33
C THR A 275 26.34 38.30 19.46
N PRO A 276 27.01 39.44 19.34
CA PRO A 276 26.56 40.51 18.45
C PRO A 276 26.34 40.04 17.02
N TRP A 277 25.21 40.46 16.43
CA TRP A 277 24.78 40.02 15.10
C TRP A 277 25.84 40.22 13.99
N ILE A 278 26.62 41.34 14.09
CA ILE A 278 27.72 41.65 13.15
C ILE A 278 28.76 40.52 13.15
N VAL A 279 29.13 40.03 14.34
CA VAL A 279 30.13 38.95 14.48
C VAL A 279 29.60 37.65 13.84
N ILE A 280 28.33 37.33 14.09
CA ILE A 280 27.71 36.14 13.55
C ILE A 280 27.65 36.22 12.01
N ILE A 281 27.13 37.31 11.45
CA ILE A 281 27.05 37.50 10.00
C ILE A 281 28.45 37.40 9.38
N THR A 282 29.42 38.12 9.92
CA THR A 282 30.79 38.12 9.41
C THR A 282 31.38 36.68 9.42
N THR A 283 31.21 35.96 10.51
CA THR A 283 31.72 34.61 10.66
C THR A 283 31.07 33.65 9.64
N ILE A 284 29.70 33.62 9.56
CA ILE A 284 29.00 32.74 8.67
C ILE A 284 29.30 33.03 7.19
N VAL A 285 29.30 34.31 6.81
CA VAL A 285 29.59 34.75 5.45
C VAL A 285 31.03 34.39 5.04
N THR A 286 31.99 34.62 5.96
CA THR A 286 33.39 34.26 5.71
C THR A 286 33.56 32.74 5.57
N LEU A 287 33.00 31.93 6.46
CA LEU A 287 33.06 30.47 6.38
C LEU A 287 32.39 29.96 5.11
N THR A 288 31.23 30.53 4.77
CA THR A 288 30.53 30.14 3.52
C THR A 288 31.34 30.52 2.27
N GLY A 289 31.98 31.70 2.30
CA GLY A 289 32.85 32.17 1.23
C GLY A 289 34.08 31.28 1.02
N LEU A 290 34.69 30.87 2.14
CA LEU A 290 35.87 29.98 2.09
C LEU A 290 35.52 28.56 1.67
N SER A 291 34.36 28.04 2.06
CA SER A 291 33.97 26.67 1.78
C SER A 291 33.26 26.48 0.44
N ALA A 292 32.39 27.41 0.03
CA ALA A 292 31.53 27.29 -1.14
C ALA A 292 31.67 28.43 -2.16
N GLY A 293 32.61 29.37 -1.91
CA GLY A 293 32.96 30.45 -2.82
C GLY A 293 32.12 31.72 -2.69
N PRO A 294 32.50 32.80 -3.43
CA PRO A 294 31.96 34.14 -3.22
C PRO A 294 30.47 34.28 -3.50
N ARG A 295 29.93 33.50 -4.44
CA ARG A 295 28.50 33.52 -4.74
C ARG A 295 27.67 33.03 -3.54
N ALA A 296 28.11 31.96 -2.90
CA ALA A 296 27.45 31.42 -1.71
C ALA A 296 27.52 32.40 -0.52
N ALA A 297 28.66 33.09 -0.35
CA ALA A 297 28.81 34.15 0.65
C ALA A 297 27.80 35.27 0.44
N ILE A 298 27.59 35.75 -0.79
CA ILE A 298 26.60 36.80 -1.08
C ILE A 298 25.19 36.33 -0.75
N TYR A 299 24.80 35.09 -1.13
CA TYR A 299 23.48 34.55 -0.80
C TYR A 299 23.29 34.41 0.72
N SER A 300 24.31 33.93 1.44
CA SER A 300 24.28 33.78 2.89
C SER A 300 24.14 35.15 3.57
N ALA A 301 24.89 36.14 3.13
CA ALA A 301 24.77 37.52 3.64
C ALA A 301 23.37 38.11 3.39
N GLY A 302 22.84 37.94 2.17
CA GLY A 302 21.50 38.41 1.81
C GLY A 302 20.41 37.76 2.64
N PHE A 303 20.50 36.43 2.88
CA PHE A 303 19.53 35.69 3.69
C PHE A 303 19.57 36.11 5.17
N LEU A 304 20.75 36.24 5.74
CA LEU A 304 20.93 36.67 7.14
C LEU A 304 20.45 38.11 7.34
N ALA A 305 20.74 39.00 6.40
CA ALA A 305 20.24 40.39 6.44
C ALA A 305 18.72 40.43 6.34
N TYR A 306 18.13 39.65 5.43
CA TYR A 306 16.66 39.52 5.28
C TYR A 306 16.00 39.04 6.58
N MET A 307 16.53 37.99 7.23
CA MET A 307 16.03 37.52 8.53
C MET A 307 16.15 38.56 9.63
N GLY A 308 17.22 39.35 9.63
CA GLY A 308 17.43 40.43 10.56
C GLY A 308 16.42 41.58 10.38
N PHE A 309 16.21 42.03 9.12
CA PHE A 309 15.26 43.12 8.81
C PHE A 309 13.80 42.75 9.11
N LEU A 310 13.44 41.48 8.98
CA LEU A 310 12.09 40.99 9.32
C LEU A 310 11.89 40.74 10.83
N GLY A 311 12.90 40.98 11.68
CA GLY A 311 12.82 40.75 13.13
C GLY A 311 12.87 39.26 13.54
N PHE A 312 13.24 38.36 12.62
CA PHE A 312 13.36 36.91 12.91
C PHE A 312 14.75 36.51 13.39
N TRP A 313 15.67 37.45 13.64
CA TRP A 313 17.05 37.16 14.00
C TRP A 313 17.19 36.16 15.15
N VAL A 314 16.56 36.46 16.29
CA VAL A 314 16.64 35.58 17.48
C VAL A 314 16.10 34.16 17.16
N LYS A 315 14.95 34.05 16.50
CA LYS A 315 14.36 32.76 16.13
C LYS A 315 15.27 31.97 15.18
N ALA A 316 15.87 32.62 14.19
CA ALA A 316 16.80 32.00 13.27
C ALA A 316 18.05 31.48 13.99
N MET A 317 18.62 32.27 14.90
CA MET A 317 19.81 31.89 15.69
C MET A 317 19.51 30.74 16.66
N THR A 318 18.35 30.76 17.32
CA THR A 318 17.89 29.62 18.15
C THR A 318 17.71 28.35 17.31
N THR A 319 17.15 28.47 16.11
CA THR A 319 17.02 27.30 15.20
C THR A 319 18.39 26.78 14.79
N LEU A 320 19.35 27.68 14.57
CA LEU A 320 20.73 27.29 14.22
C LEU A 320 21.42 26.57 15.38
N ALA A 321 21.20 27.03 16.61
CA ALA A 321 21.68 26.37 17.83
C ALA A 321 21.08 24.95 17.96
N LEU A 322 19.78 24.82 17.74
CA LEU A 322 19.10 23.51 17.75
C LEU A 322 19.63 22.55 16.68
N LEU A 323 19.87 23.03 15.46
CA LEU A 323 20.49 22.27 14.40
C LEU A 323 21.89 21.78 14.73
N GLY A 324 22.64 22.59 15.47
CA GLY A 324 23.99 22.25 15.93
C GLY A 324 24.04 21.21 17.04
N THR A 325 22.89 20.93 17.72
CA THR A 325 22.76 19.86 18.73
C THR A 325 22.30 18.53 18.16
N ALA A 326 21.75 18.50 16.94
CA ALA A 326 21.26 17.32 16.25
C ALA A 326 22.39 16.61 15.50
#